data_69f7e148cd58458b68dc66a60f65e9ef
#
_entry.id   69f7e148cd58458b68dc66a60f65e9ef
#
_cell.length_a   1.000
_cell.length_b   1.000
_cell.length_c   1.000
_cell.angle_alpha   90.00
_cell.angle_beta   90.00
_cell.angle_gamma   90.00
#
_symmetry.space_group_name_H-M   'P 1'
#
loop_
_entity.id
_entity.type
_entity.pdbx_description
1 polymer ?
#
loop_
_entity_poly.entity_id
_entity_poly.type
_entity_poly.pdbx_seq_one_letter_code
_entity_poly.pdbx_strand_id
1 'polypeptide(L)'
;AAAAQFKLPPEDLTVINGEIGPRHGRETEFKSVAAVVRAHIYQPDGQPIIGVGNFDNPSEFPDHSRYGNESGAYNFAAQAVEVEVDPGTGRVTVLEIAAAVDCGTVIHPAAAEGQVQGAATQGLGLALTEYFDWYNGTPTDPNLKDYPLPSAAMMPKLHVAFADSYEPSGPFGAKGLGEIGLDAIPAAIANAIANAVGVRITELPI
;
A
#
# COMPACT_ATOMS: atom_id res chain seq x y z
N ALA A 1 -4.43 12.41 30.71
CA ALA A 1 -3.03 12.74 30.95
C ALA A 1 -2.75 14.23 30.69
N ALA A 2 -2.83 14.69 29.44
CA ALA A 2 -2.51 16.08 29.08
C ALA A 2 -3.43 17.09 29.76
N ALA A 3 -4.73 16.88 29.73
CA ALA A 3 -5.72 17.77 30.36
C ALA A 3 -5.40 18.09 31.82
N ALA A 4 -4.97 17.09 32.58
CA ALA A 4 -4.55 17.30 33.98
C ALA A 4 -3.26 18.11 34.12
N GLN A 5 -2.28 17.88 33.22
CA GLN A 5 -0.98 18.59 33.26
C GLN A 5 -1.09 20.05 32.81
N PHE A 6 -1.95 20.34 31.84
CA PHE A 6 -2.20 21.70 31.34
C PHE A 6 -3.30 22.43 32.12
N LYS A 7 -4.07 21.71 32.95
CA LYS A 7 -5.25 22.23 33.65
C LYS A 7 -6.29 22.83 32.69
N LEU A 8 -6.44 22.16 31.54
CA LEU A 8 -7.36 22.54 30.49
C LEU A 8 -8.24 21.34 30.12
N PRO A 9 -9.46 21.54 29.65
CA PRO A 9 -10.28 20.47 29.13
C PRO A 9 -9.68 19.90 27.83
N PRO A 10 -9.91 18.61 27.49
CA PRO A 10 -9.32 17.96 26.33
C PRO A 10 -9.58 18.68 25.00
N GLU A 11 -10.74 19.28 24.83
CA GLU A 11 -11.18 20.03 23.65
C GLU A 11 -10.36 21.30 23.39
N ASP A 12 -9.77 21.88 24.44
CA ASP A 12 -8.90 23.06 24.33
C ASP A 12 -7.43 22.70 24.08
N LEU A 13 -7.13 21.42 23.98
CA LEU A 13 -5.80 20.94 23.63
C LEU A 13 -5.70 20.55 22.16
N THR A 14 -4.51 20.66 21.62
CA THR A 14 -4.18 20.21 20.26
C THR A 14 -2.82 19.49 20.27
N VAL A 15 -2.64 18.60 19.28
CA VAL A 15 -1.36 17.92 19.04
C VAL A 15 -0.87 18.32 17.66
N ILE A 16 0.34 18.87 17.59
CA ILE A 16 0.97 19.30 16.34
C ILE A 16 2.42 18.80 16.34
N ASN A 17 2.82 18.09 15.31
CA ASN A 17 4.21 17.61 15.13
C ASN A 17 4.81 16.87 16.35
N GLY A 18 4.01 16.08 17.07
CA GLY A 18 4.48 15.34 18.25
C GLY A 18 4.55 16.17 19.53
N GLU A 19 4.08 17.41 19.51
CA GLU A 19 3.93 18.28 20.66
C GLU A 19 2.46 18.51 21.00
N ILE A 20 2.12 18.63 22.27
CA ILE A 20 0.77 18.89 22.77
C ILE A 20 0.74 20.18 23.58
N GLY A 21 -0.26 20.99 23.35
CA GLY A 21 -0.45 22.25 24.06
C GLY A 21 -1.84 22.84 23.86
N PRO A 22 -2.09 24.04 24.42
CA PRO A 22 -3.36 24.74 24.25
C PRO A 22 -3.63 25.06 22.78
N ARG A 23 -4.86 24.81 22.31
CA ARG A 23 -5.27 25.04 20.90
C ARG A 23 -5.00 26.45 20.40
N HIS A 24 -5.06 27.44 21.28
CA HIS A 24 -4.80 28.85 20.99
C HIS A 24 -3.60 29.37 21.78
N GLY A 25 -2.72 28.48 22.27
CA GLY A 25 -1.54 28.80 23.03
C GLY A 25 -0.36 29.24 22.17
N ARG A 26 0.68 29.78 22.84
CA ARG A 26 1.96 30.09 22.21
C ARG A 26 2.80 28.81 22.08
N GLU A 27 3.71 28.78 21.13
CA GLU A 27 4.61 27.67 20.88
C GLU A 27 5.41 27.24 22.13
N THR A 28 5.77 28.21 22.99
CA THR A 28 6.47 27.99 24.27
C THR A 28 5.63 27.26 25.34
N GLU A 29 4.34 27.12 25.13
CA GLU A 29 3.41 26.42 26.04
C GLU A 29 3.25 24.96 25.68
N PHE A 30 3.80 24.51 24.54
CA PHE A 30 3.74 23.14 24.09
C PHE A 30 4.78 22.27 24.80
N LYS A 31 4.45 21.00 25.00
CA LYS A 31 5.32 19.95 25.53
C LYS A 31 5.32 18.79 24.58
N SER A 32 6.44 18.10 24.43
CA SER A 32 6.44 16.87 23.65
C SER A 32 5.45 15.86 24.23
N VAL A 33 4.73 15.15 23.35
CA VAL A 33 3.82 14.07 23.76
C VAL A 33 4.56 13.06 24.63
N ALA A 34 5.82 12.72 24.30
CA ALA A 34 6.66 11.84 25.10
C ALA A 34 6.88 12.34 26.53
N ALA A 35 7.09 13.65 26.73
CA ALA A 35 7.25 14.24 28.07
C ALA A 35 5.95 14.16 28.87
N VAL A 36 4.81 14.43 28.22
CA VAL A 36 3.49 14.35 28.87
C VAL A 36 3.16 12.91 29.27
N VAL A 37 3.43 11.95 28.39
CA VAL A 37 3.21 10.51 28.64
C VAL A 37 4.12 10.04 29.79
N ARG A 38 5.40 10.38 29.72
CA ARG A 38 6.38 10.00 30.77
C ARG A 38 5.96 10.56 32.12
N ALA A 39 5.60 11.84 32.21
CA ALA A 39 5.15 12.46 33.46
C ALA A 39 3.87 11.80 34.02
N HIS A 40 3.00 11.26 33.16
CA HIS A 40 1.80 10.56 33.59
C HIS A 40 2.11 9.13 34.10
N ILE A 41 2.99 8.40 33.42
CA ILE A 41 3.32 7.01 33.79
C ILE A 41 4.13 6.93 35.09
N TYR A 42 5.07 7.86 35.29
CA TYR A 42 5.99 7.84 36.43
C TYR A 42 5.52 8.61 37.66
N GLN A 43 4.26 9.10 37.68
CA GLN A 43 3.68 9.65 38.90
C GLN A 43 3.14 8.52 39.82
N PRO A 44 2.93 8.78 41.12
CA PRO A 44 2.22 7.85 42.00
C PRO A 44 0.86 7.45 41.39
N ASP A 45 0.55 6.17 41.35
CA ASP A 45 -0.64 5.60 40.72
C ASP A 45 -0.73 5.81 39.20
N GLY A 46 0.38 6.13 38.55
CA GLY A 46 0.44 6.27 37.09
C GLY A 46 0.05 5.01 36.35
N GLN A 47 -0.79 5.16 35.31
CA GLN A 47 -1.27 4.06 34.49
C GLN A 47 -0.73 4.20 33.06
N PRO A 48 -0.56 3.10 32.31
CA PRO A 48 -0.26 3.19 30.88
C PRO A 48 -1.41 3.89 30.15
N ILE A 49 -1.05 4.71 29.16
CA ILE A 49 -2.03 5.35 28.28
C ILE A 49 -2.40 4.38 27.18
N ILE A 50 -3.66 3.95 27.14
CA ILE A 50 -4.19 3.01 26.16
C ILE A 50 -5.33 3.71 25.41
N GLY A 51 -5.23 3.74 24.09
CA GLY A 51 -6.31 4.13 23.19
C GLY A 51 -6.88 2.89 22.50
N VAL A 52 -8.19 2.81 22.43
CA VAL A 52 -8.89 1.76 21.67
C VAL A 52 -9.73 2.45 20.61
N GLY A 53 -9.55 2.00 19.35
CA GLY A 53 -10.35 2.47 18.22
C GLY A 53 -10.89 1.27 17.45
N ASN A 54 -12.09 1.40 16.90
CA ASN A 54 -12.68 0.44 16.00
C ASN A 54 -13.15 1.15 14.74
N PHE A 55 -12.98 0.49 13.60
CA PHE A 55 -13.52 0.91 12.32
C PHE A 55 -14.22 -0.28 11.69
N ASP A 56 -15.49 -0.13 11.38
CA ASP A 56 -16.30 -1.11 10.69
C ASP A 56 -16.59 -0.58 9.27
N ASN A 57 -16.12 -1.32 8.27
CA ASN A 57 -16.32 -0.94 6.89
C ASN A 57 -17.80 -1.12 6.52
N PRO A 58 -18.46 -0.13 5.88
CA PRO A 58 -19.82 -0.28 5.39
C PRO A 58 -19.84 -1.25 4.20
N SER A 59 -20.00 -2.54 4.51
CA SER A 59 -20.08 -3.62 3.52
C SER A 59 -21.35 -4.41 3.70
N GLU A 60 -21.88 -4.94 2.63
CA GLU A 60 -23.04 -5.83 2.61
C GLU A 60 -22.57 -7.24 2.25
N PHE A 61 -22.68 -8.16 3.18
CA PHE A 61 -22.36 -9.55 2.92
C PHE A 61 -23.29 -10.15 1.86
N PRO A 62 -22.79 -11.10 1.04
CA PRO A 62 -23.59 -11.78 0.04
C PRO A 62 -24.81 -12.44 0.67
N ASP A 63 -25.98 -12.25 0.08
CA ASP A 63 -27.20 -12.96 0.39
C ASP A 63 -27.20 -14.40 -0.17
N HIS A 64 -28.33 -15.08 -0.10
CA HIS A 64 -28.48 -16.44 -0.65
C HIS A 64 -28.27 -16.52 -2.17
N SER A 65 -28.41 -15.41 -2.90
CA SER A 65 -28.13 -15.31 -4.34
C SER A 65 -26.67 -14.98 -4.65
N ARG A 66 -25.84 -14.82 -3.62
CA ARG A 66 -24.43 -14.43 -3.68
C ARG A 66 -24.16 -13.02 -4.23
N TYR A 67 -25.15 -12.15 -4.11
CA TYR A 67 -25.01 -10.71 -4.38
C TYR A 67 -24.89 -9.94 -3.08
N GLY A 68 -23.94 -9.04 -3.02
CA GLY A 68 -23.68 -8.13 -1.92
C GLY A 68 -22.62 -7.11 -2.32
N ASN A 69 -22.49 -6.04 -1.57
CA ASN A 69 -21.41 -5.08 -1.72
C ASN A 69 -20.38 -5.29 -0.61
N GLU A 70 -19.46 -6.22 -0.83
CA GLU A 70 -18.43 -6.57 0.15
C GLU A 70 -17.35 -5.50 0.31
N SER A 71 -17.24 -4.59 -0.67
CA SER A 71 -16.28 -3.49 -0.65
C SER A 71 -16.98 -2.16 -0.42
N GLY A 72 -16.70 -1.51 0.68
CA GLY A 72 -17.21 -0.16 0.97
C GLY A 72 -16.58 0.93 0.07
N ALA A 73 -15.44 0.65 -0.53
CA ALA A 73 -14.74 1.56 -1.43
C ALA A 73 -14.03 0.81 -2.56
N TYR A 74 -13.84 1.48 -3.69
CA TYR A 74 -13.12 0.95 -4.85
C TYR A 74 -11.85 1.75 -5.10
N ASN A 75 -10.76 1.04 -5.38
CA ASN A 75 -9.47 1.61 -5.75
C ASN A 75 -9.36 1.69 -7.27
N PHE A 76 -8.60 2.66 -7.74
CA PHE A 76 -8.29 2.82 -9.15
C PHE A 76 -6.78 2.93 -9.33
N ALA A 77 -6.26 2.33 -10.40
CA ALA A 77 -4.86 2.47 -10.76
C ALA A 77 -4.69 2.60 -12.27
N ALA A 78 -3.63 3.29 -12.66
CA ALA A 78 -3.12 3.32 -14.02
C ALA A 78 -1.64 3.00 -13.97
N GLN A 79 -1.20 2.06 -14.81
CA GLN A 79 0.18 1.59 -14.83
C GLN A 79 0.71 1.60 -16.26
N ALA A 80 1.92 2.12 -16.43
CA ALA A 80 2.62 2.16 -17.71
C ALA A 80 3.99 1.52 -17.55
N VAL A 81 4.42 0.81 -18.60
CA VAL A 81 5.68 0.05 -18.59
C VAL A 81 6.44 0.33 -19.88
N GLU A 82 7.75 0.55 -19.75
CA GLU A 82 8.69 0.59 -20.85
C GLU A 82 9.52 -0.70 -20.86
N VAL A 83 9.62 -1.34 -22.03
CA VAL A 83 10.37 -2.57 -22.22
C VAL A 83 11.36 -2.47 -23.37
N GLU A 84 12.44 -3.22 -23.28
CA GLU A 84 13.33 -3.57 -24.36
C GLU A 84 13.15 -5.06 -24.68
N VAL A 85 12.96 -5.39 -25.96
CA VAL A 85 12.83 -6.76 -26.44
C VAL A 85 13.95 -7.05 -27.43
N ASP A 86 14.74 -8.06 -27.14
CA ASP A 86 15.74 -8.59 -28.11
C ASP A 86 15.03 -9.49 -29.12
N PRO A 87 14.87 -9.09 -30.39
CA PRO A 87 14.16 -9.88 -31.38
C PRO A 87 14.88 -11.18 -31.78
N GLY A 88 16.18 -11.29 -31.49
CA GLY A 88 16.97 -12.48 -31.79
C GLY A 88 16.79 -13.60 -30.78
N THR A 89 16.55 -13.27 -29.52
CA THR A 89 16.42 -14.22 -28.40
C THR A 89 15.03 -14.27 -27.78
N GLY A 90 14.20 -13.26 -28.03
CA GLY A 90 12.92 -13.06 -27.35
C GLY A 90 13.04 -12.51 -25.93
N ARG A 91 14.24 -12.21 -25.46
CA ARG A 91 14.46 -11.72 -24.11
C ARG A 91 13.79 -10.36 -23.90
N VAL A 92 13.00 -10.24 -22.85
CA VAL A 92 12.35 -9.01 -22.41
C VAL A 92 13.09 -8.44 -21.19
N THR A 93 13.39 -7.15 -21.25
CA THR A 93 13.90 -6.38 -20.11
C THR A 93 12.94 -5.24 -19.84
N VAL A 94 12.39 -5.17 -18.63
CA VAL A 94 11.60 -4.02 -18.20
C VAL A 94 12.54 -2.92 -17.76
N LEU A 95 12.43 -1.76 -18.38
CA LEU A 95 13.31 -0.62 -18.14
C LEU A 95 12.75 0.31 -17.06
N GLU A 96 11.45 0.59 -17.16
CA GLU A 96 10.78 1.54 -16.29
C GLU A 96 9.31 1.17 -16.07
N ILE A 97 8.83 1.38 -14.84
CA ILE A 97 7.41 1.22 -14.47
C ILE A 97 6.94 2.52 -13.84
N ALA A 98 5.82 3.04 -14.29
CA ALA A 98 5.09 4.13 -13.65
C ALA A 98 3.74 3.62 -13.15
N ALA A 99 3.43 3.84 -11.87
CA ALA A 99 2.19 3.44 -11.25
C ALA A 99 1.52 4.64 -10.55
N ALA A 100 0.34 5.02 -11.01
CA ALA A 100 -0.52 6.00 -10.37
C ALA A 100 -1.67 5.26 -9.67
N VAL A 101 -1.86 5.50 -8.38
CA VAL A 101 -2.79 4.75 -7.52
C VAL A 101 -3.69 5.70 -6.76
N ASP A 102 -4.98 5.40 -6.74
CA ASP A 102 -5.96 6.02 -5.88
C ASP A 102 -6.16 5.18 -4.62
N CYS A 103 -5.57 5.60 -3.52
CA CYS A 103 -5.74 5.01 -2.19
C CYS A 103 -6.46 5.95 -1.21
N GLY A 104 -7.21 6.94 -1.74
CA GLY A 104 -7.78 7.97 -0.89
C GLY A 104 -6.68 8.82 -0.23
N THR A 105 -6.90 9.23 1.00
CA THR A 105 -5.88 9.94 1.77
C THR A 105 -4.67 9.06 2.02
N VAL A 106 -3.49 9.51 1.61
CA VAL A 106 -2.22 8.81 1.87
C VAL A 106 -1.80 9.03 3.33
N ILE A 107 -2.06 8.06 4.19
CA ILE A 107 -1.80 8.18 5.64
C ILE A 107 -0.29 8.21 5.95
N HIS A 108 0.50 7.39 5.25
CA HIS A 108 1.94 7.30 5.45
C HIS A 108 2.65 7.20 4.10
N PRO A 109 3.11 8.32 3.51
CA PRO A 109 3.63 8.36 2.14
C PRO A 109 4.72 7.33 1.85
N ALA A 110 5.75 7.24 2.69
CA ALA A 110 6.86 6.30 2.46
C ALA A 110 6.41 4.81 2.51
N ALA A 111 5.50 4.46 3.43
CA ALA A 111 4.95 3.10 3.50
C ALA A 111 4.03 2.80 2.31
N ALA A 112 3.22 3.77 1.89
CA ALA A 112 2.34 3.64 0.73
C ALA A 112 3.16 3.45 -0.56
N GLU A 113 4.21 4.23 -0.76
CA GLU A 113 5.13 4.05 -1.89
C GLU A 113 5.78 2.67 -1.87
N GLY A 114 6.30 2.22 -0.72
CA GLY A 114 6.87 0.89 -0.57
C GLY A 114 5.88 -0.25 -0.85
N GLN A 115 4.59 -0.07 -0.51
CA GLN A 115 3.54 -1.03 -0.83
C GLN A 115 3.32 -1.15 -2.34
N VAL A 116 3.25 -0.04 -3.06
CA VAL A 116 3.09 -0.04 -4.53
C VAL A 116 4.34 -0.63 -5.21
N GLN A 117 5.53 -0.31 -4.73
CA GLN A 117 6.79 -0.87 -5.25
C GLN A 117 6.86 -2.40 -5.07
N GLY A 118 6.48 -2.88 -3.87
CA GLY A 118 6.41 -4.31 -3.59
C GLY A 118 5.39 -5.04 -4.46
N ALA A 119 4.21 -4.47 -4.64
CA ALA A 119 3.16 -5.00 -5.49
C ALA A 119 3.56 -5.03 -6.97
N ALA A 120 4.22 -3.97 -7.47
CA ALA A 120 4.76 -3.95 -8.83
C ALA A 120 5.83 -5.04 -9.07
N THR A 121 6.62 -5.35 -8.04
CA THR A 121 7.60 -6.46 -8.08
C THR A 121 6.90 -7.81 -8.28
N GLN A 122 5.80 -8.04 -7.57
CA GLN A 122 4.98 -9.25 -7.76
C GLN A 122 4.40 -9.33 -9.18
N GLY A 123 3.89 -8.20 -9.70
CA GLY A 123 3.39 -8.13 -11.08
C GLY A 123 4.46 -8.41 -12.13
N LEU A 124 5.68 -7.96 -11.89
CA LEU A 124 6.83 -8.30 -12.73
C LEU A 124 7.11 -9.81 -12.73
N GLY A 125 7.10 -10.43 -11.55
CA GLY A 125 7.27 -11.86 -11.37
C GLY A 125 6.23 -12.67 -12.12
N LEU A 126 4.96 -12.36 -11.91
CA LEU A 126 3.83 -13.01 -12.60
C LEU A 126 3.91 -12.90 -14.12
N ALA A 127 4.43 -11.77 -14.63
CA ALA A 127 4.55 -11.56 -16.07
C ALA A 127 5.71 -12.32 -16.69
N LEU A 128 6.87 -12.41 -16.02
CA LEU A 128 8.13 -12.78 -16.67
C LEU A 128 8.79 -14.05 -16.12
N THR A 129 8.55 -14.41 -14.85
CA THR A 129 9.36 -15.46 -14.21
C THR A 129 8.57 -16.49 -13.43
N GLU A 130 7.54 -16.08 -12.72
CA GLU A 130 6.87 -16.96 -11.77
C GLU A 130 5.95 -17.94 -12.48
N TYR A 131 6.29 -19.21 -12.38
CA TYR A 131 5.52 -20.34 -12.92
C TYR A 131 5.37 -21.39 -11.84
N PHE A 132 4.15 -21.87 -11.63
CA PHE A 132 3.84 -22.88 -10.64
C PHE A 132 3.13 -24.05 -11.30
N ASP A 133 3.76 -25.21 -11.33
CA ASP A 133 3.23 -26.41 -11.96
C ASP A 133 2.98 -27.53 -10.94
N TRP A 134 2.10 -28.43 -11.31
CA TRP A 134 1.69 -29.57 -10.50
C TRP A 134 1.81 -30.87 -11.31
N TYR A 135 2.44 -31.84 -10.70
CA TYR A 135 2.44 -33.18 -11.23
C TYR A 135 1.81 -34.16 -10.22
N ASN A 136 0.70 -34.80 -10.60
CA ASN A 136 -0.07 -35.71 -9.74
C ASN A 136 -0.41 -35.12 -8.34
N GLY A 137 -0.81 -33.85 -8.30
CA GLY A 137 -1.19 -33.16 -7.07
C GLY A 137 -0.01 -32.72 -6.20
N THR A 138 1.22 -32.84 -6.68
CA THR A 138 2.43 -32.39 -6.00
C THR A 138 3.07 -31.24 -6.78
N PRO A 139 3.44 -30.11 -6.11
CA PRO A 139 4.19 -29.03 -6.77
C PRO A 139 5.51 -29.56 -7.37
N THR A 140 5.85 -29.11 -8.57
CA THR A 140 7.13 -29.44 -9.20
C THR A 140 8.29 -28.71 -8.55
N ASP A 141 8.06 -27.47 -8.10
CA ASP A 141 9.04 -26.60 -7.47
C ASP A 141 8.63 -26.28 -6.00
N PRO A 142 8.83 -27.23 -5.05
CA PRO A 142 8.30 -27.10 -3.70
C PRO A 142 9.09 -26.15 -2.80
N ASN A 143 10.17 -25.56 -3.30
CA ASN A 143 11.07 -24.69 -2.53
C ASN A 143 11.23 -23.32 -3.17
N LEU A 144 11.35 -22.27 -2.35
CA LEU A 144 11.66 -20.91 -2.83
C LEU A 144 13.02 -20.78 -3.54
N LYS A 145 13.91 -21.77 -3.39
CA LYS A 145 15.17 -21.82 -4.14
C LYS A 145 14.95 -22.09 -5.63
N ASP A 146 13.94 -22.91 -5.94
CA ASP A 146 13.65 -23.40 -7.28
C ASP A 146 12.53 -22.55 -7.93
N TYR A 147 11.68 -21.93 -7.12
CA TYR A 147 10.63 -21.01 -7.57
C TYR A 147 11.22 -19.66 -8.00
N PRO A 148 11.04 -19.23 -9.26
CA PRO A 148 11.80 -18.13 -9.85
C PRO A 148 11.24 -16.73 -9.47
N LEU A 149 11.37 -16.36 -8.21
CA LEU A 149 11.03 -14.99 -7.76
C LEU A 149 11.91 -13.95 -8.45
N PRO A 150 11.39 -12.75 -8.73
CA PRO A 150 12.19 -11.65 -9.23
C PRO A 150 13.32 -11.29 -8.25
N SER A 151 14.53 -11.18 -8.77
CA SER A 151 15.68 -10.72 -8.00
C SER A 151 15.76 -9.18 -8.00
N ALA A 152 16.47 -8.61 -7.04
CA ALA A 152 16.72 -7.16 -7.00
C ALA A 152 17.39 -6.62 -8.28
N ALA A 153 18.17 -7.46 -8.97
CA ALA A 153 18.81 -7.09 -10.25
C ALA A 153 17.83 -6.99 -11.43
N MET A 154 16.64 -7.56 -11.30
CA MET A 154 15.59 -7.49 -12.33
C MET A 154 14.68 -6.26 -12.15
N MET A 155 14.79 -5.60 -11.00
CA MET A 155 13.90 -4.47 -10.69
C MET A 155 14.21 -3.27 -11.59
N PRO A 156 13.20 -2.78 -12.33
CA PRO A 156 13.32 -1.57 -13.11
C PRO A 156 13.27 -0.33 -12.23
N LYS A 157 13.47 0.83 -12.84
CA LYS A 157 13.18 2.08 -12.18
C LYS A 157 11.65 2.21 -11.97
N LEU A 158 11.25 2.52 -10.76
CA LEU A 158 9.84 2.63 -10.35
C LEU A 158 9.48 4.09 -10.06
N HIS A 159 8.38 4.55 -10.64
CA HIS A 159 7.77 5.84 -10.35
C HIS A 159 6.39 5.59 -9.76
N VAL A 160 6.16 6.12 -8.56
CA VAL A 160 4.89 5.99 -7.86
C VAL A 160 4.27 7.37 -7.72
N ALA A 161 2.99 7.48 -8.04
CA ALA A 161 2.18 8.66 -7.81
C ALA A 161 0.86 8.28 -7.15
N PHE A 162 0.31 9.16 -6.34
CA PHE A 162 -1.00 8.99 -5.72
C PHE A 162 -1.96 10.03 -6.24
N ALA A 163 -3.20 9.60 -6.54
CA ALA A 163 -4.27 10.51 -6.87
C ALA A 163 -4.67 11.32 -5.63
N ASP A 164 -4.98 12.60 -5.83
CA ASP A 164 -5.56 13.43 -4.78
C ASP A 164 -7.05 13.11 -4.66
N SER A 165 -7.40 12.23 -3.74
CA SER A 165 -8.74 11.72 -3.52
C SER A 165 -9.05 11.56 -2.03
N TYR A 166 -10.35 11.47 -1.72
CA TYR A 166 -10.85 11.29 -0.36
C TYR A 166 -12.01 10.31 -0.37
N GLU A 167 -11.94 9.25 0.46
CA GLU A 167 -13.01 8.26 0.61
C GLU A 167 -13.84 8.56 1.87
N PRO A 168 -15.09 9.06 1.73
CA PRO A 168 -15.88 9.45 2.89
C PRO A 168 -16.21 8.29 3.86
N SER A 169 -16.27 7.07 3.34
CA SER A 169 -16.54 5.86 4.13
C SER A 169 -15.29 5.27 4.77
N GLY A 170 -14.09 5.74 4.39
CA GLY A 170 -12.82 5.23 4.89
C GLY A 170 -12.29 5.98 6.11
N PRO A 171 -11.47 5.35 6.95
CA PRO A 171 -10.85 6.00 8.09
C PRO A 171 -9.92 7.11 7.60
N PHE A 172 -10.15 8.35 8.04
CA PHE A 172 -9.42 9.55 7.60
C PHE A 172 -9.44 9.80 6.09
N GLY A 173 -10.42 9.24 5.37
CA GLY A 173 -10.50 9.36 3.91
C GLY A 173 -9.61 8.39 3.13
N ALA A 174 -9.03 7.40 3.80
CA ALA A 174 -8.15 6.41 3.18
C ALA A 174 -8.95 5.23 2.59
N LYS A 175 -8.40 4.60 1.55
CA LYS A 175 -8.80 3.30 1.00
C LYS A 175 -7.74 2.25 1.31
N GLY A 176 -8.03 0.98 1.10
CA GLY A 176 -7.03 -0.09 1.12
C GLY A 176 -5.94 0.13 0.06
N LEU A 177 -4.73 -0.38 0.31
CA LEU A 177 -3.60 -0.25 -0.60
C LEU A 177 -2.82 -1.57 -0.70
N GLY A 178 -3.50 -2.71 -0.53
CA GLY A 178 -2.83 -4.01 -0.51
C GLY A 178 -2.30 -4.43 -1.87
N GLU A 179 -3.16 -4.58 -2.85
CA GLU A 179 -2.86 -5.28 -4.10
C GLU A 179 -3.00 -4.42 -5.37
N ILE A 180 -3.62 -3.26 -5.27
CA ILE A 180 -3.88 -2.38 -6.44
C ILE A 180 -2.62 -2.03 -7.25
N GLY A 181 -1.44 -2.04 -6.62
CA GLY A 181 -0.16 -1.82 -7.28
C GLY A 181 0.29 -2.97 -8.18
N LEU A 182 -0.31 -4.17 -8.03
CA LEU A 182 -0.03 -5.36 -8.81
C LEU A 182 -0.90 -5.46 -10.07
N ASP A 183 -2.18 -5.13 -9.96
CA ASP A 183 -3.27 -5.61 -10.82
C ASP A 183 -3.02 -5.41 -12.33
N ALA A 184 -2.52 -4.25 -12.74
CA ALA A 184 -2.34 -3.94 -14.15
C ALA A 184 -0.89 -4.15 -14.66
N ILE A 185 0.09 -4.47 -13.82
CA ILE A 185 1.50 -4.63 -14.24
C ILE A 185 1.68 -5.74 -15.28
N PRO A 186 1.14 -6.97 -15.10
CA PRO A 186 1.30 -8.03 -16.10
C PRO A 186 0.70 -7.64 -17.45
N ALA A 187 -0.47 -7.02 -17.45
CA ALA A 187 -1.12 -6.54 -18.66
C ALA A 187 -0.35 -5.38 -19.33
N ALA A 188 0.22 -4.48 -18.52
CA ALA A 188 1.02 -3.37 -19.03
C ALA A 188 2.31 -3.88 -19.70
N ILE A 189 2.99 -4.88 -19.13
CA ILE A 189 4.16 -5.53 -19.72
C ILE A 189 3.78 -6.21 -21.04
N ALA A 190 2.69 -7.00 -21.07
CA ALA A 190 2.23 -7.66 -22.28
C ALA A 190 1.85 -6.65 -23.39
N ASN A 191 1.24 -5.51 -23.03
CA ASN A 191 0.94 -4.43 -23.96
C ASN A 191 2.19 -3.74 -24.48
N ALA A 192 3.19 -3.50 -23.62
CA ALA A 192 4.46 -2.90 -24.01
C ALA A 192 5.22 -3.79 -25.03
N ILE A 193 5.23 -5.11 -24.79
CA ILE A 193 5.82 -6.08 -25.73
C ILE A 193 5.06 -6.07 -27.06
N ALA A 194 3.72 -6.09 -27.02
CA ALA A 194 2.92 -6.01 -28.23
C ALA A 194 3.17 -4.74 -29.04
N ASN A 195 3.42 -3.62 -28.35
CA ASN A 195 3.79 -2.35 -28.99
C ASN A 195 5.20 -2.41 -29.60
N ALA A 196 6.15 -3.07 -28.93
CA ALA A 196 7.53 -3.15 -29.38
C ALA A 196 7.73 -4.08 -30.61
N VAL A 197 7.06 -5.25 -30.63
CA VAL A 197 7.33 -6.29 -31.63
C VAL A 197 6.10 -6.77 -32.43
N GLY A 198 4.92 -6.22 -32.16
CA GLY A 198 3.69 -6.54 -32.85
C GLY A 198 3.05 -7.89 -32.45
N VAL A 199 3.57 -8.57 -31.45
CA VAL A 199 3.06 -9.88 -30.98
C VAL A 199 2.19 -9.70 -29.74
N ARG A 200 0.95 -10.18 -29.80
CA ARG A 200 0.03 -10.15 -28.64
C ARG A 200 0.28 -11.36 -27.74
N ILE A 201 0.63 -11.09 -26.50
CA ILE A 201 0.82 -12.09 -25.44
C ILE A 201 -0.55 -12.43 -24.83
N THR A 202 -0.86 -13.70 -24.68
CA THR A 202 -2.13 -14.22 -24.13
C THR A 202 -1.94 -15.20 -22.99
N GLU A 203 -0.72 -15.62 -22.71
CA GLU A 203 -0.36 -16.54 -21.63
C GLU A 203 0.82 -15.98 -20.84
N LEU A 204 0.87 -16.25 -19.54
CA LEU A 204 1.93 -15.85 -18.62
C LEU A 204 2.53 -17.09 -17.95
N PRO A 205 3.81 -17.06 -17.57
CA PRO A 205 4.81 -16.02 -17.83
C PRO A 205 5.24 -15.95 -19.30
N ILE A 206 5.87 -14.82 -19.67
CA ILE A 206 6.31 -14.52 -21.03
C ILE A 206 7.69 -15.11 -21.28
#